data_c10cf8a3d0268b8302eea77acd3f5005
#
_entry.id   c10cf8a3d0268b8302eea77acd3f5005
#
_cell.length_a   1.000
_cell.length_b   1.000
_cell.length_c   1.000
_cell.angle_alpha   90.00
_cell.angle_beta   90.00
_cell.angle_gamma   90.00
#
_symmetry.space_group_name_H-M   'P 1'
#
loop_
_entity.id
_entity.type
_entity.pdbx_description
1 polymer ?
#
loop_
_entity_poly.entity_id
_entity_poly.type
_entity_poly.pdbx_seq_one_letter_code
_entity_poly.pdbx_strand_id
1 'polypeptide(L)'
;MASNRFDVQLTREAEKDLRRLQAHTGRVTRAILKLEDDPFLGHPLTGSLKGTRALEFSLPGSGVYRTVYVVNDATHVCLVLIVGPHENIYDRAERRVKALRRAGHIP
;
A
#
# COMPACT_ATOMS: atom_id res chain seq x y z
N MET A 1 10.07 -26.01 -4.58
CA MET A 1 10.05 -25.38 -3.25
C MET A 1 8.85 -24.47 -3.14
N ALA A 2 8.19 -24.52 -2.00
CA ALA A 2 7.09 -23.59 -1.75
C ALA A 2 7.63 -22.14 -1.74
N SER A 3 6.99 -21.29 -2.49
CA SER A 3 7.32 -19.87 -2.50
C SER A 3 6.68 -19.20 -1.29
N ASN A 4 7.45 -18.41 -0.52
CA ASN A 4 6.92 -17.57 0.54
C ASN A 4 6.50 -16.19 0.04
N ARG A 5 6.37 -16.04 -1.28
CA ARG A 5 5.99 -14.78 -1.87
C ARG A 5 4.54 -14.47 -1.57
N PHE A 6 4.31 -13.19 -1.28
CA PHE A 6 2.98 -12.66 -1.09
C PHE A 6 2.42 -12.19 -2.42
N ASP A 7 1.11 -12.29 -2.56
CA ASP A 7 0.40 -11.73 -3.69
C ASP A 7 0.07 -10.28 -3.37
N VAL A 8 0.56 -9.35 -4.18
CA VAL A 8 0.30 -7.92 -4.02
C VAL A 8 -0.94 -7.56 -4.82
N GLN A 9 -1.97 -7.15 -4.12
CA GLN A 9 -3.24 -6.74 -4.72
C GLN A 9 -3.48 -5.28 -4.40
N LEU A 10 -4.19 -4.59 -5.28
CA LEU A 10 -4.59 -3.21 -5.08
C LEU A 10 -6.10 -3.13 -4.97
N THR A 11 -6.60 -2.31 -4.05
CA THR A 11 -8.02 -1.94 -4.08
C THR A 11 -8.29 -1.14 -5.34
N ARG A 12 -9.58 -1.04 -5.72
CA ARG A 12 -9.97 -0.20 -6.87
C ARG A 12 -9.47 1.23 -6.72
N GLU A 13 -9.55 1.79 -5.52
CA GLU A 13 -9.09 3.14 -5.26
C GLU A 13 -7.57 3.28 -5.40
N ALA A 14 -6.82 2.27 -4.94
CA ALA A 14 -5.37 2.25 -5.10
C ALA A 14 -4.97 2.12 -6.58
N GLU A 15 -5.71 1.35 -7.35
CA GLU A 15 -5.47 1.27 -8.81
C GLU A 15 -5.68 2.62 -9.48
N LYS A 16 -6.71 3.37 -9.07
CA LYS A 16 -6.95 4.73 -9.57
C LYS A 16 -5.81 5.66 -9.19
N ASP A 17 -5.33 5.56 -7.94
CA ASP A 17 -4.19 6.35 -7.49
C ASP A 17 -2.98 6.10 -8.40
N LEU A 18 -2.70 4.84 -8.69
CA LEU A 18 -1.55 4.45 -9.49
C LEU A 18 -1.65 4.99 -10.91
N ARG A 19 -2.83 4.92 -11.52
CA ARG A 19 -3.06 5.46 -12.87
C ARG A 19 -2.85 6.97 -12.93
N ARG A 20 -3.19 7.70 -11.86
CA ARG A 20 -2.99 9.16 -11.80
C ARG A 20 -1.54 9.58 -11.77
N LEU A 21 -0.63 8.67 -11.48
CA LEU A 21 0.80 8.97 -11.43
C LEU A 21 1.44 9.03 -12.83
N GLN A 22 0.72 8.62 -13.86
CA GLN A 22 1.11 8.74 -15.28
C GLN A 22 2.53 8.23 -15.55
N ALA A 23 3.48 9.11 -15.87
CA ALA A 23 4.85 8.72 -16.19
C ALA A 23 5.57 7.99 -15.05
N HIS A 24 5.12 8.13 -13.81
CA HIS A 24 5.74 7.51 -12.65
C HIS A 24 5.17 6.13 -12.31
N THR A 25 4.08 5.72 -12.96
CA THR A 25 3.37 4.48 -12.65
C THR A 25 4.30 3.27 -12.66
N GLY A 26 5.15 3.13 -13.66
CA GLY A 26 6.06 1.97 -13.76
C GLY A 26 7.05 1.88 -12.61
N ARG A 27 7.66 3.01 -12.22
CA ARG A 27 8.62 3.04 -11.12
C ARG A 27 7.95 2.79 -9.77
N VAL A 28 6.76 3.35 -9.57
CA VAL A 28 5.98 3.15 -8.36
C VAL A 28 5.54 1.70 -8.25
N THR A 29 5.08 1.11 -9.34
CA THR A 29 4.70 -0.30 -9.38
C THR A 29 5.87 -1.19 -8.96
N ARG A 30 7.07 -0.95 -9.49
CA ARG A 30 8.25 -1.73 -9.10
C ARG A 30 8.58 -1.61 -7.62
N ALA A 31 8.40 -0.42 -7.04
CA ALA A 31 8.61 -0.22 -5.61
C ALA A 31 7.62 -1.02 -4.78
N ILE A 32 6.36 -1.01 -5.17
CA ILE A 32 5.28 -1.74 -4.49
C ILE A 32 5.48 -3.26 -4.61
N LEU A 33 5.93 -3.73 -5.75
CA LEU A 33 6.14 -5.17 -5.98
C LEU A 33 7.25 -5.77 -5.12
N LYS A 34 8.08 -4.97 -4.50
CA LYS A 34 9.05 -5.46 -3.51
C LYS A 34 8.35 -6.13 -2.33
N LEU A 35 7.09 -5.78 -2.08
CA LEU A 35 6.28 -6.40 -1.03
C LEU A 35 5.99 -7.88 -1.30
N GLU A 36 6.14 -8.34 -2.53
CA GLU A 36 5.99 -9.76 -2.85
C GLU A 36 7.02 -10.61 -2.09
N ASP A 37 8.25 -10.12 -1.98
CA ASP A 37 9.33 -10.83 -1.33
C ASP A 37 9.46 -10.45 0.15
N ASP A 38 9.09 -9.22 0.52
CA ASP A 38 9.16 -8.76 1.90
C ASP A 38 7.95 -7.88 2.23
N PRO A 39 6.85 -8.50 2.68
CA PRO A 39 5.65 -7.74 3.03
C PRO A 39 5.81 -6.84 4.26
N PHE A 40 6.85 -7.06 5.05
CA PHE A 40 7.14 -6.27 6.24
C PHE A 40 8.20 -5.20 6.00
N LEU A 41 8.50 -4.90 4.74
CA LEU A 41 9.46 -3.88 4.34
C LEU A 41 9.08 -2.49 4.85
N GLY A 42 7.78 -2.15 4.85
CA GLY A 42 7.28 -0.93 5.44
C GLY A 42 7.21 -1.02 6.96
N HIS A 43 6.89 0.09 7.60
CA HIS A 43 6.76 0.13 9.06
C HIS A 43 5.29 0.11 9.48
N PRO A 44 4.97 -0.47 10.66
CA PRO A 44 3.59 -0.49 11.15
C PRO A 44 3.13 0.90 11.55
N LEU A 45 1.85 1.17 11.32
CA LEU A 45 1.21 2.42 11.72
C LEU A 45 0.43 2.21 13.02
N THR A 46 0.13 3.31 13.69
CA THR A 46 -0.56 3.31 14.98
C THR A 46 -1.85 4.09 14.92
N GLY A 47 -2.57 4.17 16.05
CA GLY A 47 -3.81 4.93 16.13
C GLY A 47 -4.89 4.37 15.25
N SER A 48 -5.59 5.23 14.52
CA SER A 48 -6.68 4.83 13.62
C SER A 48 -6.23 3.95 12.45
N LEU A 49 -4.93 3.92 12.17
CA LEU A 49 -4.35 3.10 11.11
C LEU A 49 -3.68 1.83 11.65
N LYS A 50 -3.89 1.50 12.93
CA LYS A 50 -3.36 0.28 13.52
C LYS A 50 -3.78 -0.94 12.69
N GLY A 51 -2.82 -1.82 12.42
CA GLY A 51 -3.04 -2.98 11.57
C GLY A 51 -2.64 -2.76 10.12
N THR A 52 -2.26 -1.55 9.77
CA THR A 52 -1.71 -1.24 8.44
C THR A 52 -0.22 -0.93 8.54
N ARG A 53 0.44 -0.88 7.39
CA ARG A 53 1.85 -0.55 7.27
C ARG A 53 2.04 0.50 6.17
N ALA A 54 3.10 1.29 6.29
CA ALA A 54 3.45 2.27 5.27
C ALA A 54 4.83 1.97 4.71
N LEU A 55 4.93 1.98 3.39
CA LEU A 55 6.20 1.92 2.68
C LEU A 55 6.46 3.28 2.04
N GLU A 56 7.62 3.85 2.34
CA GLU A 56 8.06 5.11 1.77
C GLU A 56 9.16 4.85 0.76
N PHE A 57 9.11 5.53 -0.37
CA PHE A 57 10.13 5.42 -1.40
C PHE A 57 10.30 6.74 -2.13
N SER A 58 11.52 6.99 -2.62
CA SER A 58 11.84 8.21 -3.34
C SER A 58 11.95 7.92 -4.83
N LEU A 59 11.42 8.83 -5.64
CA LEU A 59 11.60 8.80 -7.08
C LEU A 59 12.51 9.96 -7.46
N PRO A 60 13.68 9.69 -8.05
CA PRO A 60 14.59 10.75 -8.46
C PRO A 60 13.89 11.80 -9.32
N GLY A 61 13.99 13.07 -8.93
CA GLY A 61 13.37 14.19 -9.62
C GLY A 61 11.88 14.39 -9.35
N SER A 62 11.23 13.51 -8.57
CA SER A 62 9.78 13.57 -8.34
C SER A 62 9.39 13.59 -6.87
N GLY A 63 10.34 13.36 -5.96
CA GLY A 63 10.10 13.45 -4.53
C GLY A 63 9.75 12.13 -3.86
N VAL A 64 9.12 12.23 -2.71
CA VAL A 64 8.80 11.10 -1.85
C VAL A 64 7.36 10.65 -2.05
N TYR A 65 7.18 9.34 -2.19
CA TYR A 65 5.89 8.70 -2.32
C TYR A 65 5.68 7.71 -1.19
N ARG A 66 4.43 7.45 -0.87
CA ARG A 66 4.06 6.46 0.16
C ARG A 66 2.94 5.56 -0.35
N THR A 67 2.96 4.32 0.15
CA THR A 67 1.83 3.42 0.03
C THR A 67 1.45 2.93 1.43
N VAL A 68 0.15 2.77 1.68
CA VAL A 68 -0.35 2.16 2.92
C VAL A 68 -1.01 0.85 2.52
N TYR A 69 -0.70 -0.21 3.24
CA TYR A 69 -1.13 -1.56 2.88
C TYR A 69 -1.41 -2.41 4.12
N VAL A 70 -2.13 -3.49 3.92
CA VAL A 70 -2.42 -4.50 4.95
C VAL A 70 -1.79 -5.81 4.54
N VAL A 71 -1.13 -6.48 5.49
CA VAL A 71 -0.58 -7.81 5.29
C VAL A 71 -1.54 -8.83 5.88
N ASN A 72 -2.01 -9.77 5.06
CA ASN A 72 -2.73 -10.92 5.55
C ASN A 72 -1.81 -12.14 5.45
N ASP A 73 -1.23 -12.50 6.58
CA ASP A 73 -0.24 -13.57 6.64
C ASP A 73 -0.87 -14.96 6.40
N ALA A 74 -2.13 -15.12 6.78
CA ALA A 74 -2.83 -16.40 6.58
C ALA A 74 -3.08 -16.70 5.09
N THR A 75 -3.36 -15.69 4.29
CA THR A 75 -3.64 -15.84 2.86
C THR A 75 -2.46 -15.46 1.97
N HIS A 76 -1.37 -14.98 2.56
CA HIS A 76 -0.20 -14.47 1.83
C HIS A 76 -0.57 -13.37 0.82
N VAL A 77 -1.39 -12.41 1.26
CA VAL A 77 -1.81 -11.26 0.46
C VAL A 77 -1.35 -9.96 1.10
N CYS A 78 -0.77 -9.08 0.29
CA CYS A 78 -0.56 -7.67 0.65
C CYS A 78 -1.58 -6.85 -0.12
N LEU A 79 -2.52 -6.24 0.60
CA LEU A 79 -3.54 -5.41 -0.02
C LEU A 79 -3.14 -3.95 0.09
N VAL A 80 -2.85 -3.34 -1.04
CA VAL A 80 -2.49 -1.92 -1.14
C VAL A 80 -3.76 -1.08 -1.13
N LEU A 81 -3.85 -0.13 -0.20
CA LEU A 81 -5.04 0.68 0.03
C LEU A 81 -4.95 2.06 -0.60
N ILE A 82 -3.75 2.62 -0.66
CA ILE A 82 -3.51 3.96 -1.19
C ILE A 82 -2.07 4.08 -1.66
N VAL A 83 -1.86 4.86 -2.70
CA VAL A 83 -0.54 5.18 -3.24
C VAL A 83 -0.52 6.65 -3.63
N GLY A 84 0.51 7.36 -3.26
CA GLY A 84 0.62 8.74 -3.71
C GLY A 84 1.79 9.50 -3.10
N PRO A 85 1.92 10.78 -3.47
CA PRO A 85 2.87 11.67 -2.86
C PRO A 85 2.64 11.76 -1.35
N HIS A 86 3.69 12.10 -0.62
CA HIS A 86 3.69 12.12 0.84
C HIS A 86 2.56 12.96 1.46
N GLU A 87 2.13 14.04 0.82
CA GLU A 87 1.18 14.99 1.41
C GLU A 87 -0.20 14.38 1.65
N ASN A 88 -0.72 14.55 2.87
CA ASN A 88 -2.08 14.16 3.30
C ASN A 88 -2.42 12.69 3.08
N ILE A 89 -1.43 11.85 2.83
CA ILE A 89 -1.72 10.45 2.51
C ILE A 89 -2.33 9.70 3.69
N TYR A 90 -1.93 10.05 4.92
CA TYR A 90 -2.47 9.36 6.11
C TYR A 90 -3.92 9.74 6.38
N ASP A 91 -4.31 11.00 6.17
CA ASP A 91 -5.70 11.41 6.32
C ASP A 91 -6.60 10.69 5.30
N ARG A 92 -6.14 10.58 4.08
CA ARG A 92 -6.85 9.86 3.03
C ARG A 92 -6.92 8.36 3.34
N ALA A 93 -5.82 7.80 3.84
CA ALA A 93 -5.77 6.40 4.23
C ALA A 93 -6.76 6.09 5.35
N GLU A 94 -6.89 6.96 6.35
CA GLU A 94 -7.86 6.77 7.43
C GLU A 94 -9.28 6.62 6.90
N ARG A 95 -9.67 7.48 5.97
CA ARG A 95 -11.02 7.41 5.40
C ARG A 95 -11.26 6.12 4.66
N ARG A 96 -10.26 5.66 3.90
CA ARG A 96 -10.35 4.40 3.15
C ARG A 96 -10.40 3.19 4.07
N VAL A 97 -9.58 3.20 5.13
CA VAL A 97 -9.56 2.13 6.12
C VAL A 97 -10.90 2.00 6.80
N LYS A 98 -11.51 3.14 7.21
CA LYS A 98 -12.84 3.13 7.83
C LYS A 98 -13.88 2.50 6.89
N ALA A 99 -13.86 2.89 5.62
CA ALA A 99 -14.82 2.36 4.65
C ALA A 99 -14.63 0.86 4.44
N LEU A 100 -13.40 0.40 4.35
CA LEU A 100 -13.09 -1.02 4.15
C LEU A 100 -13.44 -1.87 5.38
N ARG A 101 -13.24 -1.34 6.58
CA ARG A 101 -13.64 -2.02 7.83
C ARG A 101 -15.14 -2.13 7.94
N ARG A 102 -15.88 -1.08 7.59
CA ARG A 102 -17.35 -1.11 7.58
C ARG A 102 -17.90 -2.15 6.60
N ALA A 103 -17.23 -2.29 5.45
CA ALA A 103 -17.61 -3.25 4.43
C ALA A 103 -17.12 -4.66 4.74
N GLY A 104 -16.32 -4.86 5.79
CA GLY A 104 -15.78 -6.16 6.16
C GLY A 104 -14.63 -6.65 5.28
N HIS A 105 -14.02 -5.77 4.49
CA HIS A 105 -12.92 -6.15 3.60
C HIS A 105 -11.59 -6.27 4.32
N ILE A 106 -11.43 -5.62 5.47
CA ILE A 106 -10.25 -5.71 6.32
C ILE A 106 -10.68 -5.73 7.78
N PRO A 107 -9.84 -6.28 8.68
CA PRO A 107 -10.13 -6.31 10.12
C PRO A 107 -10.25 -4.94 10.76
#